data_b632c994579748857e2597af510dccfb
#
_entry.id   b632c994579748857e2597af510dccfb
#
_cell.length_a   1.000
_cell.length_b   1.000
_cell.length_c   1.000
_cell.angle_alpha   90.00
_cell.angle_beta   90.00
_cell.angle_gamma   90.00
#
_symmetry.space_group_name_H-M   'P 1'
#
loop_
_entity.id
_entity.type
_entity.pdbx_description
1 polymer ?
#
loop_
_entity_poly.entity_id
_entity_poly.type
_entity_poly.pdbx_seq_one_letter_code
_entity_poly.pdbx_strand_id
1 'polypeptide(L)'
;MMIDITERIRSKQHRDVYMTAAEAARLIHRDDIIGLSSFTPCGYPKAVPLALARRIEKEHFRVQIWAGGALGDEIDGALSRVHGISRRYLFQSNPELRRQINSGEVAFSDMHISAFPQYIRENFFGQPDIVIVEAVAITADGALVPATSIGLTPALIDACSRVIVEVNVTQPLCLEGMHDVYSLPNPPYRKPIPICHPGDRIGTTTIPCGWDKIIAIVPSDIPDTPFPLKPTDEADRK
;
A
#
# COMPACT_ATOMS: atom_id res chain seq x y z
N MET A 1 10.63 -22.35 -6.84
CA MET A 1 11.88 -21.56 -7.00
C MET A 1 11.69 -20.29 -6.20
N MET A 2 12.64 -19.90 -5.34
CA MET A 2 12.52 -18.60 -4.64
C MET A 2 12.82 -17.48 -5.63
N ILE A 3 12.01 -16.43 -5.60
CA ILE A 3 12.20 -15.22 -6.44
C ILE A 3 13.46 -14.51 -5.93
N ASP A 4 14.41 -14.23 -6.82
CA ASP A 4 15.63 -13.51 -6.47
C ASP A 4 15.38 -12.00 -6.45
N ILE A 5 15.58 -11.39 -5.28
CA ILE A 5 15.45 -9.95 -5.04
C ILE A 5 16.77 -9.31 -4.58
N THR A 6 17.88 -10.03 -4.72
CA THR A 6 19.18 -9.60 -4.16
C THR A 6 19.63 -8.23 -4.67
N GLU A 7 19.42 -7.93 -5.94
CA GLU A 7 19.75 -6.63 -6.54
C GLU A 7 18.84 -5.49 -6.07
N ARG A 8 17.66 -5.82 -5.53
CA ARG A 8 16.65 -4.87 -5.08
C ARG A 8 16.79 -4.49 -3.61
N ILE A 9 17.57 -5.26 -2.85
CA ILE A 9 17.84 -5.01 -1.43
C ILE A 9 19.28 -4.59 -1.27
N ARG A 10 19.52 -3.31 -1.02
CA ARG A 10 20.86 -2.73 -1.02
C ARG A 10 21.55 -2.75 0.33
N SER A 11 21.04 -3.54 1.26
CA SER A 11 21.68 -3.85 2.54
C SER A 11 22.00 -5.34 2.65
N LYS A 12 23.21 -5.66 3.10
CA LYS A 12 23.63 -7.04 3.38
C LYS A 12 23.30 -7.49 4.81
N GLN A 13 22.97 -6.54 5.68
CA GLN A 13 22.81 -6.76 7.13
C GLN A 13 21.42 -7.25 7.54
N HIS A 14 20.39 -7.09 6.69
CA HIS A 14 18.98 -7.32 7.04
C HIS A 14 18.38 -8.53 6.30
N ARG A 15 19.13 -9.64 6.25
CA ARG A 15 18.65 -10.89 5.62
C ARG A 15 17.74 -11.72 6.52
N ASP A 16 17.79 -11.49 7.80
CA ASP A 16 16.97 -12.12 8.84
C ASP A 16 15.47 -11.79 8.75
N VAL A 17 15.13 -10.68 8.09
CA VAL A 17 13.72 -10.26 7.85
C VAL A 17 13.15 -10.76 6.52
N TYR A 18 13.91 -11.57 5.75
CA TYR A 18 13.39 -12.20 4.54
C TYR A 18 12.47 -13.36 4.90
N MET A 19 11.26 -13.35 4.37
CA MET A 19 10.28 -14.40 4.64
C MET A 19 9.31 -14.60 3.48
N THR A 20 8.61 -15.71 3.52
CA THR A 20 7.51 -15.98 2.59
C THR A 20 6.29 -15.12 2.92
N ALA A 21 5.41 -14.94 1.94
CA ALA A 21 4.13 -14.25 2.16
C ALA A 21 3.29 -14.90 3.28
N ALA A 22 3.37 -16.23 3.42
CA ALA A 22 2.66 -16.96 4.46
C ALA A 22 3.23 -16.69 5.86
N GLU A 23 4.54 -16.56 6.00
CA GLU A 23 5.19 -16.18 7.26
C GLU A 23 4.88 -14.73 7.61
N ALA A 24 4.99 -13.81 6.65
CA ALA A 24 4.66 -12.40 6.85
C ALA A 24 3.18 -12.21 7.25
N ALA A 25 2.25 -12.97 6.65
CA ALA A 25 0.85 -12.93 7.03
C ALA A 25 0.59 -13.36 8.49
N ARG A 26 1.48 -14.13 9.13
CA ARG A 26 1.37 -14.51 10.56
C ARG A 26 1.68 -13.35 11.51
N LEU A 27 2.35 -12.31 11.03
CA LEU A 27 2.64 -11.10 11.79
C LEU A 27 1.39 -10.21 11.96
N ILE A 28 0.32 -10.49 11.24
CA ILE A 28 -0.93 -9.76 11.26
C ILE A 28 -1.89 -10.46 12.23
N HIS A 29 -2.53 -9.72 13.11
CA HIS A 29 -3.41 -10.26 14.13
C HIS A 29 -4.88 -9.88 13.87
N ARG A 30 -5.75 -10.49 14.66
CA ARG A 30 -7.16 -10.15 14.70
C ARG A 30 -7.34 -8.68 15.07
N ASP A 31 -8.24 -8.00 14.36
CA ASP A 31 -8.61 -6.60 14.53
C ASP A 31 -7.53 -5.58 14.21
N ASP A 32 -6.33 -6.02 13.75
CA ASP A 32 -5.28 -5.10 13.28
C ASP A 32 -5.82 -4.12 12.22
N ILE A 33 -5.37 -2.88 12.33
CA ILE A 33 -5.53 -1.86 11.30
C ILE A 33 -4.35 -1.99 10.34
N ILE A 34 -4.65 -2.40 9.11
CA ILE A 34 -3.65 -2.61 8.06
C ILE A 34 -3.65 -1.40 7.12
N GLY A 35 -2.55 -0.68 7.10
CA GLY A 35 -2.28 0.33 6.08
C GLY A 35 -1.70 -0.31 4.81
N LEU A 36 -2.21 0.07 3.64
CA LEU A 36 -1.78 -0.50 2.37
C LEU A 36 -1.31 0.59 1.41
N SER A 37 -0.11 0.40 0.82
CA SER A 37 0.30 1.24 -0.30
C SER A 37 -0.65 1.03 -1.47
N SER A 38 -1.06 2.08 -2.12
CA SER A 38 -1.69 2.06 -3.43
C SER A 38 -2.21 3.42 -3.85
N PHE A 39 -2.43 3.55 -5.14
CA PHE A 39 -3.41 4.49 -5.67
C PHE A 39 -4.14 3.82 -6.84
N THR A 40 -5.48 3.60 -6.70
CA THR A 40 -6.22 2.72 -7.60
C THR A 40 -5.60 1.31 -7.65
N PRO A 41 -5.91 0.39 -8.57
CA PRO A 41 -5.27 -0.93 -8.57
C PRO A 41 -3.85 -0.90 -9.18
N CYS A 42 -2.96 -0.03 -8.64
CA CYS A 42 -1.56 0.11 -9.03
C CYS A 42 -0.66 0.27 -7.81
N GLY A 43 0.50 -0.35 -7.80
CA GLY A 43 1.51 -0.22 -6.77
C GLY A 43 1.04 -0.68 -5.38
N TYR A 44 0.26 -1.74 -5.31
CA TYR A 44 -0.28 -2.32 -4.09
C TYR A 44 0.31 -3.72 -3.83
N PRO A 45 0.47 -4.12 -2.56
CA PRO A 45 0.96 -5.46 -2.23
C PRO A 45 -0.08 -6.53 -2.59
N LYS A 46 0.37 -7.70 -3.03
CA LYS A 46 -0.51 -8.77 -3.53
C LYS A 46 -0.27 -10.10 -2.84
N ALA A 47 1.00 -10.49 -2.69
CA ALA A 47 1.36 -11.79 -2.16
C ALA A 47 0.98 -11.95 -0.68
N VAL A 48 1.27 -10.95 0.15
CA VAL A 48 0.94 -10.97 1.58
C VAL A 48 -0.58 -10.92 1.81
N PRO A 49 -1.36 -10.05 1.16
CA PRO A 49 -2.82 -10.07 1.29
C PRO A 49 -3.47 -11.38 0.85
N LEU A 50 -3.01 -12.00 -0.23
CA LEU A 50 -3.49 -13.32 -0.66
C LEU A 50 -3.18 -14.41 0.38
N ALA A 51 -2.00 -14.37 1.00
CA ALA A 51 -1.65 -15.29 2.07
C ALA A 51 -2.47 -15.03 3.34
N LEU A 52 -2.75 -13.77 3.65
CA LEU A 52 -3.62 -13.36 4.76
C LEU A 52 -5.06 -13.87 4.54
N ALA A 53 -5.61 -13.75 3.34
CA ALA A 53 -6.95 -14.26 3.03
C ALA A 53 -7.06 -15.76 3.27
N ARG A 54 -6.07 -16.56 2.81
CA ARG A 54 -6.02 -18.02 3.07
C ARG A 54 -5.92 -18.36 4.55
N ARG A 55 -5.23 -17.51 5.33
CA ARG A 55 -5.14 -17.66 6.77
C ARG A 55 -6.47 -17.34 7.46
N ILE A 56 -7.09 -16.23 7.08
CA ILE A 56 -8.40 -15.80 7.61
C ILE A 56 -9.49 -16.86 7.32
N GLU A 57 -9.47 -17.47 6.14
CA GLU A 57 -10.39 -18.56 5.78
C GLU A 57 -10.34 -19.72 6.78
N LYS A 58 -9.16 -20.02 7.33
CA LYS A 58 -8.96 -21.11 8.29
C LYS A 58 -9.19 -20.70 9.75
N GLU A 59 -8.77 -19.49 10.10
CA GLU A 59 -8.72 -19.01 11.48
C GLU A 59 -9.91 -18.12 11.87
N HIS A 60 -10.73 -17.70 10.90
CA HIS A 60 -11.97 -16.95 11.10
C HIS A 60 -11.77 -15.67 11.95
N PHE A 61 -10.92 -14.76 11.49
CA PHE A 61 -10.78 -13.43 12.09
C PHE A 61 -10.95 -12.33 11.05
N ARG A 62 -11.00 -11.08 11.51
CA ARG A 62 -11.20 -9.91 10.65
C ARG A 62 -10.15 -8.87 10.96
N VAL A 63 -9.91 -8.00 9.97
CA VAL A 63 -8.98 -6.87 10.03
C VAL A 63 -9.65 -5.60 9.50
N GLN A 64 -9.06 -4.45 9.78
CA GLN A 64 -9.46 -3.18 9.19
C GLN A 64 -8.49 -2.82 8.06
N ILE A 65 -8.99 -2.23 6.96
CA ILE A 65 -8.18 -1.87 5.81
C ILE A 65 -8.19 -0.35 5.59
N TRP A 66 -7.01 0.23 5.58
CA TRP A 66 -6.74 1.62 5.21
C TRP A 66 -5.97 1.68 3.90
N ALA A 67 -6.54 2.33 2.88
CA ALA A 67 -5.88 2.52 1.60
C ALA A 67 -6.35 3.78 0.90
N GLY A 68 -5.52 4.31 0.01
CA GLY A 68 -5.79 5.57 -0.68
C GLY A 68 -6.87 5.53 -1.75
N GLY A 69 -7.41 4.36 -2.07
CA GLY A 69 -8.44 4.19 -3.08
C GLY A 69 -8.84 2.74 -3.26
N ALA A 70 -9.39 2.41 -4.43
CA ALA A 70 -9.72 1.03 -4.79
C ALA A 70 -8.44 0.18 -4.84
N LEU A 71 -8.55 -1.03 -4.35
CA LEU A 71 -7.50 -2.05 -4.42
C LEU A 71 -7.89 -3.14 -5.41
N GLY A 72 -6.90 -3.90 -5.86
CA GLY A 72 -7.14 -5.04 -6.75
C GLY A 72 -7.88 -6.19 -6.07
N ASP A 73 -8.23 -7.19 -6.86
CA ASP A 73 -8.94 -8.39 -6.38
C ASP A 73 -8.14 -9.20 -5.37
N GLU A 74 -6.82 -9.06 -5.38
CA GLU A 74 -5.90 -9.70 -4.43
C GLU A 74 -6.08 -9.21 -3.00
N ILE A 75 -6.68 -8.02 -2.81
CA ILE A 75 -6.96 -7.44 -1.50
C ILE A 75 -8.46 -7.35 -1.27
N ASP A 76 -9.13 -6.35 -1.89
CA ASP A 76 -10.56 -6.09 -1.64
C ASP A 76 -11.42 -7.29 -2.00
N GLY A 77 -11.09 -8.03 -3.07
CA GLY A 77 -11.79 -9.25 -3.45
C GLY A 77 -11.45 -10.45 -2.58
N ALA A 78 -10.16 -10.77 -2.43
CA ALA A 78 -9.72 -11.96 -1.69
C ALA A 78 -10.16 -11.92 -0.23
N LEU A 79 -9.96 -10.79 0.44
CA LEU A 79 -10.37 -10.63 1.84
C LEU A 79 -11.90 -10.58 2.03
N SER A 80 -12.64 -10.02 1.05
CA SER A 80 -14.12 -10.03 1.12
C SER A 80 -14.69 -11.43 0.96
N ARG A 81 -14.16 -12.25 0.03
CA ARG A 81 -14.61 -13.63 -0.17
C ARG A 81 -14.52 -14.49 1.09
N VAL A 82 -13.57 -14.19 1.97
CA VAL A 82 -13.40 -14.89 3.26
C VAL A 82 -13.98 -14.12 4.45
N HIS A 83 -14.78 -13.08 4.21
CA HIS A 83 -15.38 -12.22 5.23
C HIS A 83 -14.35 -11.63 6.21
N GLY A 84 -13.14 -11.35 5.70
CA GLY A 84 -11.98 -10.96 6.51
C GLY A 84 -11.89 -9.46 6.81
N ILE A 85 -12.79 -8.63 6.27
CA ILE A 85 -12.76 -7.18 6.48
C ILE A 85 -13.83 -6.80 7.50
N SER A 86 -13.45 -6.11 8.57
CA SER A 86 -14.40 -5.53 9.54
C SER A 86 -14.73 -4.09 9.23
N ARG A 87 -13.75 -3.33 8.70
CA ARG A 87 -13.91 -1.92 8.31
C ARG A 87 -13.04 -1.58 7.12
N ARG A 88 -13.56 -0.76 6.22
CA ARG A 88 -12.84 -0.23 5.05
C ARG A 88 -12.94 1.29 5.04
N TYR A 89 -11.80 1.96 4.88
CA TYR A 89 -11.72 3.41 4.71
C TYR A 89 -11.42 3.77 3.26
N LEU A 90 -12.03 4.86 2.82
CA LEU A 90 -11.96 5.45 1.50
C LEU A 90 -12.57 4.57 0.39
N PHE A 91 -12.58 5.14 -0.81
CA PHE A 91 -13.20 4.56 -2.00
C PHE A 91 -12.74 3.13 -2.29
N GLN A 92 -13.67 2.30 -2.67
CA GLN A 92 -13.46 0.93 -3.15
C GLN A 92 -14.35 0.65 -4.37
N SER A 93 -13.94 -0.27 -5.23
CA SER A 93 -14.67 -0.62 -6.46
C SER A 93 -15.06 -2.10 -6.54
N ASN A 94 -14.65 -2.93 -5.58
CA ASN A 94 -14.92 -4.36 -5.59
C ASN A 94 -16.41 -4.65 -5.35
N PRO A 95 -17.11 -5.43 -6.21
CA PRO A 95 -18.54 -5.68 -6.07
C PRO A 95 -18.90 -6.48 -4.81
N GLU A 96 -18.08 -7.45 -4.41
CA GLU A 96 -18.32 -8.27 -3.24
C GLU A 96 -18.20 -7.45 -1.95
N LEU A 97 -17.12 -6.64 -1.85
CA LEU A 97 -16.95 -5.73 -0.72
C LEU A 97 -18.09 -4.69 -0.64
N ARG A 98 -18.55 -4.18 -1.78
CA ARG A 98 -19.70 -3.27 -1.84
C ARG A 98 -20.98 -3.92 -1.31
N ARG A 99 -21.21 -5.18 -1.64
CA ARG A 99 -22.36 -5.93 -1.13
C ARG A 99 -22.31 -6.05 0.40
N GLN A 100 -21.15 -6.37 0.96
CA GLN A 100 -20.95 -6.48 2.40
C GLN A 100 -21.08 -5.13 3.12
N ILE A 101 -20.60 -4.03 2.51
CA ILE A 101 -20.81 -2.68 3.03
C ILE A 101 -22.30 -2.33 3.04
N ASN A 102 -23.01 -2.57 1.94
CA ASN A 102 -24.43 -2.23 1.82
C ASN A 102 -25.32 -3.07 2.74
N SER A 103 -24.91 -4.27 3.09
CA SER A 103 -25.61 -5.12 4.08
C SER A 103 -25.29 -4.76 5.53
N GLY A 104 -24.34 -3.87 5.77
CA GLY A 104 -23.90 -3.51 7.12
C GLY A 104 -22.91 -4.50 7.75
N GLU A 105 -22.46 -5.50 7.00
CA GLU A 105 -21.47 -6.48 7.47
C GLU A 105 -20.09 -5.85 7.64
N VAL A 106 -19.70 -4.95 6.73
CA VAL A 106 -18.44 -4.21 6.78
C VAL A 106 -18.74 -2.73 7.06
N ALA A 107 -18.16 -2.21 8.13
CA ALA A 107 -18.23 -0.77 8.41
C ALA A 107 -17.44 0.00 7.33
N PHE A 108 -18.01 1.07 6.83
CA PHE A 108 -17.40 1.88 5.77
C PHE A 108 -17.36 3.35 6.14
N SER A 109 -16.25 4.01 5.84
CA SER A 109 -16.10 5.44 6.02
C SER A 109 -15.51 6.03 4.73
N ASP A 110 -16.31 6.82 4.04
CA ASP A 110 -15.86 7.59 2.89
C ASP A 110 -15.44 8.99 3.32
N MET A 111 -14.42 9.51 2.66
CA MET A 111 -13.90 10.86 2.85
C MET A 111 -13.01 11.26 1.69
N HIS A 112 -12.68 12.54 1.60
CA HIS A 112 -11.70 12.99 0.63
C HIS A 112 -10.33 12.39 0.92
N ILE A 113 -9.71 11.78 -0.08
CA ILE A 113 -8.38 11.18 0.02
C ILE A 113 -7.33 12.19 0.51
N SER A 114 -7.46 13.47 0.14
CA SER A 114 -6.56 14.54 0.56
C SER A 114 -6.62 14.87 2.05
N ALA A 115 -7.71 14.54 2.73
CA ALA A 115 -7.86 14.76 4.18
C ALA A 115 -7.31 13.59 5.01
N PHE A 116 -7.30 12.37 4.47
CA PHE A 116 -6.94 11.18 5.23
C PHE A 116 -5.51 11.20 5.78
N PRO A 117 -4.46 11.67 5.07
CA PRO A 117 -3.11 11.81 5.64
C PRO A 117 -3.07 12.70 6.89
N GLN A 118 -3.88 13.75 6.92
CA GLN A 118 -4.00 14.60 8.10
C GLN A 118 -4.63 13.84 9.27
N TYR A 119 -5.74 13.13 9.04
CA TYR A 119 -6.39 12.34 10.08
C TYR A 119 -5.49 11.23 10.64
N ILE A 120 -4.66 10.61 9.79
CA ILE A 120 -3.66 9.64 10.22
C ILE A 120 -2.65 10.30 11.16
N ARG A 121 -2.05 11.44 10.78
CA ARG A 121 -1.05 12.15 11.58
C ARG A 121 -1.61 12.71 12.88
N GLU A 122 -2.88 13.08 12.90
CA GLU A 122 -3.57 13.59 14.09
C GLU A 122 -4.15 12.45 14.96
N ASN A 123 -3.91 11.19 14.57
CA ASN A 123 -4.42 10.02 15.30
C ASN A 123 -5.95 10.01 15.48
N PHE A 124 -6.69 10.57 14.51
CA PHE A 124 -8.14 10.74 14.63
C PHE A 124 -8.90 9.41 14.61
N PHE A 125 -8.43 8.44 13.84
CA PHE A 125 -9.03 7.10 13.74
C PHE A 125 -8.20 6.00 14.42
N GLY A 126 -7.19 6.35 15.20
CA GLY A 126 -6.14 5.46 15.64
C GLY A 126 -4.93 5.48 14.70
N GLN A 127 -4.03 4.53 14.87
CA GLN A 127 -2.86 4.35 14.02
C GLN A 127 -2.87 2.95 13.40
N PRO A 128 -2.24 2.76 12.23
CA PRO A 128 -2.11 1.42 11.67
C PRO A 128 -1.18 0.58 12.57
N ASP A 129 -1.63 -0.64 12.86
CA ASP A 129 -0.83 -1.63 13.59
C ASP A 129 0.29 -2.19 12.73
N ILE A 130 0.04 -2.26 11.43
CA ILE A 130 0.99 -2.73 10.44
C ILE A 130 0.73 -2.07 9.08
N VAL A 131 1.81 -1.77 8.35
CA VAL A 131 1.71 -1.25 6.98
C VAL A 131 2.34 -2.24 6.03
N ILE A 132 1.67 -2.55 4.93
CA ILE A 132 2.20 -3.41 3.87
C ILE A 132 2.41 -2.55 2.62
N VAL A 133 3.63 -2.50 2.13
CA VAL A 133 4.03 -1.65 1.01
C VAL A 133 4.57 -2.49 -0.13
N GLU A 134 4.06 -2.27 -1.35
CA GLU A 134 4.78 -2.75 -2.53
C GLU A 134 5.91 -1.78 -2.86
N ALA A 135 7.09 -2.30 -3.10
CA ALA A 135 8.26 -1.54 -3.49
C ALA A 135 9.01 -2.20 -4.65
N VAL A 136 9.73 -1.39 -5.42
CA VAL A 136 10.65 -1.87 -6.47
C VAL A 136 11.96 -2.34 -5.85
N ALA A 137 12.45 -1.59 -4.86
CA ALA A 137 13.70 -1.85 -4.17
C ALA A 137 13.71 -1.19 -2.78
N ILE A 138 14.67 -1.59 -1.94
CA ILE A 138 14.98 -0.97 -0.65
C ILE A 138 16.42 -0.47 -0.72
N THR A 139 16.64 0.80 -0.39
CA THR A 139 17.95 1.45 -0.41
C THR A 139 18.83 0.98 0.76
N ALA A 140 20.11 1.38 0.76
CA ALA A 140 21.05 0.99 1.81
C ALA A 140 20.65 1.51 3.20
N ASP A 141 20.01 2.67 3.27
CA ASP A 141 19.50 3.31 4.49
C ASP A 141 18.05 2.90 4.85
N GLY A 142 17.46 1.99 4.08
CA GLY A 142 16.11 1.47 4.35
C GLY A 142 14.98 2.34 3.80
N ALA A 143 15.26 3.29 2.91
CA ALA A 143 14.20 3.98 2.19
C ALA A 143 13.61 3.07 1.09
N LEU A 144 12.33 3.27 0.78
CA LEU A 144 11.63 2.44 -0.21
C LEU A 144 11.58 3.14 -1.57
N VAL A 145 12.00 2.44 -2.61
CA VAL A 145 11.74 2.86 -3.99
C VAL A 145 10.30 2.49 -4.33
N PRO A 146 9.38 3.46 -4.52
CA PRO A 146 7.98 3.15 -4.78
C PRO A 146 7.81 2.35 -6.08
N ALA A 147 6.71 1.57 -6.15
CA ALA A 147 6.26 0.96 -7.39
C ALA A 147 5.54 2.00 -8.27
N THR A 148 4.45 1.64 -8.92
CA THR A 148 3.71 2.50 -9.86
C THR A 148 2.86 3.58 -9.18
N SER A 149 2.76 3.59 -7.86
CA SER A 149 2.04 4.61 -7.11
C SER A 149 2.66 4.90 -5.74
N ILE A 150 2.39 6.09 -5.22
CA ILE A 150 2.81 6.53 -3.88
C ILE A 150 1.61 6.53 -2.92
N GLY A 151 0.49 7.13 -3.34
CA GLY A 151 -0.74 7.20 -2.56
C GLY A 151 -0.52 7.75 -1.15
N LEU A 152 -1.08 7.07 -0.15
CA LEU A 152 -0.98 7.42 1.27
C LEU A 152 0.28 6.88 1.96
N THR A 153 1.13 6.16 1.25
CA THR A 153 2.24 5.38 1.82
C THR A 153 3.13 6.18 2.76
N PRO A 154 3.57 7.43 2.43
CA PRO A 154 4.38 8.21 3.35
C PRO A 154 3.68 8.45 4.70
N ALA A 155 2.40 8.84 4.69
CA ALA A 155 1.65 9.11 5.91
C ALA A 155 1.41 7.83 6.75
N LEU A 156 1.21 6.70 6.10
CA LEU A 156 1.05 5.40 6.77
C LEU A 156 2.35 4.95 7.43
N ILE A 157 3.49 5.08 6.74
CA ILE A 157 4.81 4.72 7.28
C ILE A 157 5.20 5.64 8.44
N ASP A 158 4.90 6.94 8.33
CA ASP A 158 5.18 7.90 9.42
C ASP A 158 4.45 7.50 10.71
N ALA A 159 3.22 7.02 10.58
CA ALA A 159 2.35 6.67 11.71
C ALA A 159 2.53 5.23 12.23
N CYS A 160 3.36 4.40 11.62
CA CYS A 160 3.51 2.99 11.96
C CYS A 160 4.96 2.64 12.25
N SER A 161 5.17 1.71 13.20
CA SER A 161 6.49 1.15 13.52
C SER A 161 6.74 -0.23 12.91
N ARG A 162 5.74 -0.84 12.24
CA ARG A 162 5.80 -2.21 11.71
C ARG A 162 5.46 -2.21 10.24
N VAL A 163 6.47 -2.34 9.39
CA VAL A 163 6.31 -2.29 7.93
C VAL A 163 6.72 -3.63 7.32
N ILE A 164 5.82 -4.23 6.53
CA ILE A 164 6.12 -5.34 5.63
C ILE A 164 6.36 -4.74 4.25
N VAL A 165 7.50 -5.07 3.64
CA VAL A 165 7.81 -4.64 2.28
C VAL A 165 7.70 -5.81 1.32
N GLU A 166 6.73 -5.73 0.41
CA GLU A 166 6.60 -6.67 -0.70
C GLU A 166 7.41 -6.16 -1.89
N VAL A 167 8.55 -6.80 -2.17
CA VAL A 167 9.44 -6.41 -3.26
C VAL A 167 9.01 -7.13 -4.53
N ASN A 168 8.41 -6.38 -5.45
CA ASN A 168 7.81 -6.93 -6.66
C ASN A 168 8.79 -6.86 -7.84
N VAL A 169 9.20 -8.04 -8.34
CA VAL A 169 10.15 -8.14 -9.46
C VAL A 169 9.53 -7.87 -10.83
N THR A 170 8.20 -7.84 -10.95
CA THR A 170 7.54 -7.43 -12.19
C THR A 170 7.63 -5.93 -12.43
N GLN A 171 7.90 -5.16 -11.39
CA GLN A 171 8.11 -3.72 -11.51
C GLN A 171 9.55 -3.45 -12.00
N PRO A 172 9.71 -2.59 -13.04
CA PRO A 172 11.02 -2.33 -13.61
C PRO A 172 11.90 -1.50 -12.68
N LEU A 173 13.20 -1.85 -12.56
CA LEU A 173 14.15 -1.10 -11.73
C LEU A 173 14.34 0.36 -12.18
N CYS A 174 14.06 0.69 -13.46
CA CYS A 174 14.15 2.05 -13.96
C CYS A 174 13.10 3.02 -13.36
N LEU A 175 12.15 2.54 -12.58
CA LEU A 175 11.28 3.40 -11.75
C LEU A 175 12.07 4.16 -10.67
N GLU A 176 13.24 3.66 -10.27
CA GLU A 176 14.10 4.36 -9.32
C GLU A 176 14.53 5.73 -9.86
N GLY A 177 14.31 6.76 -9.06
CA GLY A 177 14.58 8.15 -9.44
C GLY A 177 13.46 8.85 -10.21
N MET A 178 12.39 8.16 -10.59
CA MET A 178 11.27 8.75 -11.34
C MET A 178 10.23 9.43 -10.46
N HIS A 179 10.17 9.09 -9.18
CA HIS A 179 9.16 9.60 -8.26
C HIS A 179 9.52 11.00 -7.71
N ASP A 180 8.49 11.70 -7.24
CA ASP A 180 8.59 12.97 -6.53
C ASP A 180 7.70 12.90 -5.28
N VAL A 181 8.28 12.36 -4.20
CA VAL A 181 7.57 12.09 -2.93
C VAL A 181 7.64 13.32 -2.06
N TYR A 182 6.50 13.94 -1.80
CA TYR A 182 6.39 15.12 -0.96
C TYR A 182 5.42 14.90 0.21
N SER A 183 5.92 15.05 1.44
CA SER A 183 5.10 15.00 2.65
C SER A 183 4.54 16.37 2.98
N LEU A 184 3.23 16.56 2.77
CA LEU A 184 2.56 17.82 3.10
C LEU A 184 2.52 18.02 4.63
N PRO A 185 2.95 19.18 5.16
CA PRO A 185 2.73 19.52 6.56
C PRO A 185 1.24 19.62 6.91
N ASN A 186 0.90 19.41 8.18
CA ASN A 186 -0.45 19.65 8.67
C ASN A 186 -0.74 21.16 8.76
N PRO A 187 -2.00 21.60 8.66
CA PRO A 187 -2.38 22.95 9.03
C PRO A 187 -1.98 23.27 10.50
N PRO A 188 -1.61 24.50 10.83
CA PRO A 188 -1.53 25.69 9.98
C PRO A 188 -0.19 25.85 9.23
N TYR A 189 0.68 24.86 9.27
CA TYR A 189 2.07 24.95 8.78
C TYR A 189 2.21 24.69 7.26
N ARG A 190 1.09 24.50 6.57
CA ARG A 190 1.08 24.33 5.11
C ARG A 190 1.52 25.59 4.39
N LYS A 191 2.38 25.40 3.39
CA LYS A 191 2.80 26.46 2.46
C LYS A 191 2.42 26.03 1.04
N PRO A 192 2.22 27.00 0.11
CA PRO A 192 2.08 26.66 -1.30
C PRO A 192 3.24 25.80 -1.78
N ILE A 193 2.95 24.79 -2.58
CA ILE A 193 3.97 23.94 -3.18
C ILE A 193 4.68 24.76 -4.25
N PRO A 194 6.03 24.95 -4.19
CA PRO A 194 6.75 25.85 -5.08
C PRO A 194 7.01 25.22 -6.46
N ILE A 195 5.96 24.85 -7.18
CA ILE A 195 6.04 24.36 -8.56
C ILE A 195 5.78 25.54 -9.48
N CYS A 196 6.78 25.93 -10.25
CA CYS A 196 6.73 27.03 -11.21
C CYS A 196 6.86 26.54 -12.65
N HIS A 197 7.48 25.39 -12.88
CA HIS A 197 7.72 24.81 -14.20
C HIS A 197 7.31 23.32 -14.23
N PRO A 198 6.94 22.77 -15.41
CA PRO A 198 6.53 21.37 -15.53
C PRO A 198 7.59 20.34 -15.10
N GLY A 199 8.86 20.73 -15.11
CA GLY A 199 9.97 19.85 -14.71
C GLY A 199 10.41 19.99 -13.26
N ASP A 200 9.76 20.85 -12.46
CA ASP A 200 10.14 21.07 -11.07
C ASP A 200 9.88 19.82 -10.23
N ARG A 201 10.83 19.52 -9.36
CA ARG A 201 10.72 18.48 -8.33
C ARG A 201 10.82 19.13 -6.96
N ILE A 202 10.00 18.67 -6.03
CA ILE A 202 9.85 19.29 -4.70
C ILE A 202 10.14 18.34 -3.56
N GLY A 203 10.17 17.04 -3.83
CA GLY A 203 10.32 15.98 -2.85
C GLY A 203 11.55 15.11 -3.10
N THR A 204 11.46 13.89 -2.61
CA THR A 204 12.48 12.85 -2.75
C THR A 204 12.05 11.79 -3.75
N THR A 205 13.01 11.03 -4.28
CA THR A 205 12.71 9.92 -5.21
C THR A 205 12.35 8.62 -4.52
N THR A 206 12.43 8.59 -3.18
CA THR A 206 12.14 7.43 -2.35
C THR A 206 11.22 7.81 -1.18
N ILE A 207 10.57 6.83 -0.57
CA ILE A 207 9.78 7.04 0.64
C ILE A 207 10.68 6.71 1.84
N PRO A 208 10.93 7.69 2.74
CA PRO A 208 11.65 7.42 3.98
C PRO A 208 10.93 6.34 4.82
N CYS A 209 11.66 5.33 5.27
CA CYS A 209 11.13 4.29 6.14
C CYS A 209 12.12 4.01 7.28
N GLY A 210 13.31 3.54 6.94
CA GLY A 210 14.31 3.08 7.89
C GLY A 210 14.22 1.57 8.16
N TRP A 211 15.36 0.96 8.40
CA TRP A 211 15.45 -0.48 8.65
C TRP A 211 14.83 -0.91 9.98
N ASP A 212 14.76 -0.03 10.94
CA ASP A 212 14.15 -0.23 12.25
C ASP A 212 12.65 -0.51 12.20
N LYS A 213 11.98 -0.04 11.16
CA LYS A 213 10.53 -0.29 10.93
C LYS A 213 10.26 -1.53 10.10
N ILE A 214 11.21 -1.99 9.28
CA ILE A 214 11.00 -3.12 8.36
C ILE A 214 11.08 -4.45 9.11
N ILE A 215 9.93 -5.08 9.32
CA ILE A 215 9.83 -6.35 10.05
C ILE A 215 9.76 -7.57 9.14
N ALA A 216 9.50 -7.37 7.85
CA ALA A 216 9.45 -8.44 6.85
C ALA A 216 9.75 -7.90 5.45
N ILE A 217 10.51 -8.68 4.68
CA ILE A 217 10.71 -8.48 3.24
C ILE A 217 10.20 -9.71 2.52
N VAL A 218 9.23 -9.51 1.63
CA VAL A 218 8.56 -10.59 0.91
C VAL A 218 8.78 -10.42 -0.59
N PRO A 219 9.40 -11.37 -1.28
CA PRO A 219 9.49 -11.32 -2.74
C PRO A 219 8.13 -11.60 -3.38
N SER A 220 7.81 -10.86 -4.45
CA SER A 220 6.60 -11.02 -5.24
C SER A 220 6.90 -10.92 -6.73
N ASP A 221 6.15 -11.68 -7.54
CA ASP A 221 6.17 -11.65 -9.00
C ASP A 221 4.76 -11.45 -9.59
N ILE A 222 3.85 -10.91 -8.81
CA ILE A 222 2.46 -10.70 -9.22
C ILE A 222 2.34 -9.29 -9.84
N PRO A 223 2.00 -9.17 -11.13
CA PRO A 223 1.88 -7.87 -11.78
C PRO A 223 0.64 -7.09 -11.31
N ASP A 224 0.65 -5.78 -11.50
CA ASP A 224 -0.53 -4.95 -11.36
C ASP A 224 -1.60 -5.34 -12.39
N THR A 225 -2.87 -5.18 -12.00
CA THR A 225 -4.02 -5.34 -12.88
C THR A 225 -4.73 -3.98 -13.03
N PRO A 226 -4.15 -3.05 -13.80
CA PRO A 226 -4.70 -1.70 -13.94
C PRO A 226 -6.05 -1.74 -14.65
N PHE A 227 -6.85 -0.70 -14.46
CA PHE A 227 -8.08 -0.55 -15.22
C PHE A 227 -7.78 -0.52 -16.73
N PRO A 228 -8.56 -1.24 -17.54
CA PRO A 228 -8.36 -1.21 -18.98
C PRO A 228 -8.63 0.19 -19.53
N LEU A 229 -7.83 0.61 -20.50
CA LEU A 229 -8.10 1.82 -21.25
C LEU A 229 -9.44 1.68 -21.99
N LYS A 230 -10.28 2.69 -21.91
CA LYS A 230 -11.51 2.76 -22.70
C LYS A 230 -11.11 2.77 -24.20
N PRO A 231 -11.75 1.96 -25.06
CA PRO A 231 -11.59 2.11 -26.50
C PRO A 231 -11.96 3.53 -26.94
N THR A 232 -11.11 4.11 -27.80
CA THR A 232 -11.34 5.45 -28.36
C THR A 232 -12.68 5.51 -29.09
N ASP A 233 -13.57 6.38 -28.67
CA ASP A 233 -14.85 6.64 -29.36
C ASP A 233 -14.78 7.87 -30.27
N GLU A 234 -15.90 8.23 -30.88
CA GLU A 234 -15.95 9.37 -31.79
C GLU A 234 -15.71 10.72 -31.08
N ALA A 235 -16.10 10.84 -29.81
CA ALA A 235 -15.87 12.06 -29.02
C ALA A 235 -14.38 12.23 -28.69
N ASP A 236 -13.67 11.13 -28.44
CA ASP A 236 -12.24 11.12 -28.13
C ASP A 236 -11.36 11.49 -29.37
N ARG A 237 -11.94 11.47 -30.58
CA ARG A 237 -11.25 11.77 -31.85
C ARG A 237 -11.40 13.22 -32.32
N LYS A 238 -12.20 14.00 -31.64
CA LYS A 238 -12.44 15.44 -31.90
C LYS A 238 -11.56 16.33 -31.03
#